data_39f5c72c4f5b78012341e1c88b7c07f0
#
_entry.id   39f5c72c4f5b78012341e1c88b7c07f0
#
_cell.length_a   1.000
_cell.length_b   1.000
_cell.length_c   1.000
_cell.angle_alpha   90.00
_cell.angle_beta   90.00
_cell.angle_gamma   90.00
#
_symmetry.space_group_name_H-M   'P 1'
#
loop_
_entity.id
_entity.type
_entity.pdbx_description
1 polymer ?
#
loop_
_entity_poly.entity_id
_entity_poly.type
_entity_poly.pdbx_seq_one_letter_code
_entity_poly.pdbx_strand_id
1 'polypeptide(L)'
;MLIYGYARVSTAGQARNGNSLDDQTNLIRAKYPTATIIEEAYSGAKIRPKFSALLDKLQSGDTLVVTKLDRFCRTAKEGLEYIDRLEKQGVSIHVLNMAMFDNSPTGKLMKTILLAFAEFERDMILERTSAGKEIAKQRPDYKEGRPRISVPDSDFQKILQKQKDGLITVSEGIKVLGISRRTWYNWQN
;
A
#
# COMPACT_ATOMS: atom_id res chain seq x y z
N MET A 1 17.60 25.63 -0.15
CA MET A 1 16.37 25.42 0.65
C MET A 1 15.19 25.79 -0.24
N LEU A 2 14.50 24.80 -0.75
CA LEU A 2 13.31 24.97 -1.58
C LEU A 2 12.09 24.45 -0.81
N ILE A 3 10.91 24.97 -1.15
CA ILE A 3 9.66 24.55 -0.53
C ILE A 3 8.78 23.91 -1.61
N TYR A 4 8.38 22.70 -1.38
CA TYR A 4 7.52 21.92 -2.26
C TYR A 4 6.18 21.65 -1.61
N GLY A 5 5.10 22.07 -2.26
CA GLY A 5 3.74 21.76 -1.85
C GLY A 5 3.23 20.56 -2.62
N TYR A 6 2.62 19.61 -1.94
CA TYR A 6 1.97 18.48 -2.60
C TYR A 6 0.47 18.48 -2.31
N ALA A 7 -0.33 18.51 -3.38
CA ALA A 7 -1.78 18.47 -3.35
C ALA A 7 -2.30 17.26 -4.14
N ARG A 8 -3.29 16.55 -3.61
CA ARG A 8 -3.88 15.41 -4.31
C ARG A 8 -5.38 15.27 -4.13
N VAL A 9 -6.04 14.78 -5.18
CA VAL A 9 -7.44 14.34 -5.14
C VAL A 9 -7.59 12.96 -5.77
N SER A 10 -8.64 12.21 -5.38
CA SER A 10 -9.12 11.09 -6.17
C SER A 10 -10.04 11.62 -7.28
N THR A 11 -10.01 11.04 -8.48
CA THR A 11 -10.86 11.46 -9.61
C THR A 11 -12.36 11.46 -9.29
N ALA A 12 -12.81 10.67 -8.30
CA ALA A 12 -14.19 10.67 -7.80
C ALA A 12 -14.49 11.80 -6.79
N GLY A 13 -13.48 12.53 -6.32
CA GLY A 13 -13.58 13.49 -5.22
C GLY A 13 -13.48 14.96 -5.60
N GLN A 14 -13.49 15.30 -6.88
CA GLN A 14 -13.26 16.67 -7.37
C GLN A 14 -14.29 17.73 -6.96
N ALA A 15 -15.37 17.39 -6.29
CA ALA A 15 -16.50 18.32 -6.16
C ALA A 15 -17.10 18.48 -4.76
N ARG A 16 -16.49 18.03 -3.67
CA ARG A 16 -17.11 18.16 -2.34
C ARG A 16 -16.16 18.71 -1.26
N ASN A 17 -16.52 19.92 -0.78
CA ASN A 17 -16.14 20.49 0.52
C ASN A 17 -14.64 20.64 0.82
N GLY A 18 -13.99 21.70 0.28
CA GLY A 18 -12.69 22.19 0.76
C GLY A 18 -11.50 21.23 0.57
N ASN A 19 -11.65 20.22 -0.31
CA ASN A 19 -10.63 19.21 -0.62
C ASN A 19 -10.20 19.23 -2.09
N SER A 20 -10.58 20.27 -2.87
CA SER A 20 -10.15 20.43 -4.26
C SER A 20 -8.63 20.65 -4.33
N LEU A 21 -8.05 20.47 -5.51
CA LEU A 21 -6.62 20.84 -5.71
C LEU A 21 -6.39 22.31 -5.47
N ASP A 22 -7.32 23.15 -5.95
CA ASP A 22 -7.24 24.62 -5.79
C ASP A 22 -7.26 25.02 -4.32
N ASP A 23 -8.16 24.46 -3.51
CA ASP A 23 -8.21 24.74 -2.06
C ASP A 23 -6.89 24.36 -1.37
N GLN A 24 -6.37 23.17 -1.67
CA GLN A 24 -5.11 22.71 -1.10
C GLN A 24 -3.96 23.61 -1.52
N THR A 25 -3.88 23.96 -2.79
CA THR A 25 -2.86 24.85 -3.37
C THR A 25 -2.92 26.24 -2.72
N ASN A 26 -4.11 26.80 -2.57
CA ASN A 26 -4.30 28.11 -1.95
C ASN A 26 -3.88 28.11 -0.47
N LEU A 27 -4.23 27.06 0.28
CA LEU A 27 -3.81 26.88 1.67
C LEU A 27 -2.27 26.80 1.81
N ILE A 28 -1.62 26.04 0.91
CA ILE A 28 -0.15 25.95 0.91
C ILE A 28 0.47 27.29 0.58
N ARG A 29 0.00 27.98 -0.47
CA ARG A 29 0.53 29.29 -0.89
C ARG A 29 0.28 30.40 0.12
N ALA A 30 -0.83 30.37 0.86
CA ALA A 30 -1.10 31.32 1.91
C ALA A 30 -0.01 31.30 2.99
N LYS A 31 0.57 30.15 3.29
CA LYS A 31 1.65 30.01 4.29
C LYS A 31 3.04 30.02 3.66
N TYR A 32 3.16 29.53 2.44
CA TYR A 32 4.41 29.42 1.68
C TYR A 32 4.22 29.97 0.26
N PRO A 33 4.26 31.30 0.07
CA PRO A 33 3.99 31.92 -1.23
C PRO A 33 4.93 31.48 -2.37
N THR A 34 6.17 31.09 -2.02
CA THR A 34 7.20 30.65 -2.97
C THR A 34 7.21 29.14 -3.22
N ALA A 35 6.26 28.39 -2.65
CA ALA A 35 6.23 26.93 -2.79
C ALA A 35 5.98 26.49 -4.25
N THR A 36 6.79 25.57 -4.72
CA THR A 36 6.55 24.83 -5.97
C THR A 36 5.49 23.78 -5.72
N ILE A 37 4.30 23.93 -6.33
CA ILE A 37 3.18 23.03 -6.11
C ILE A 37 3.23 21.86 -7.09
N ILE A 38 3.11 20.65 -6.57
CA ILE A 38 2.94 19.41 -7.32
C ILE A 38 1.52 18.88 -7.09
N GLU A 39 0.74 18.86 -8.15
CA GLU A 39 -0.65 18.40 -8.12
C GLU A 39 -0.79 17.02 -8.71
N GLU A 40 -1.51 16.14 -8.02
CA GLU A 40 -1.75 14.77 -8.46
C GLU A 40 -3.24 14.42 -8.39
N ALA A 41 -3.83 14.16 -9.57
CA ALA A 41 -5.18 13.63 -9.71
C ALA A 41 -5.08 12.20 -10.22
N TYR A 42 -5.43 11.20 -9.41
CA TYR A 42 -5.29 9.81 -9.82
C TYR A 42 -6.41 8.92 -9.27
N SER A 43 -6.99 8.08 -10.14
CA SER A 43 -8.09 7.17 -9.81
C SER A 43 -7.66 5.80 -9.27
N GLY A 44 -6.40 5.46 -9.36
CA GLY A 44 -5.84 4.16 -8.94
C GLY A 44 -5.34 4.16 -7.50
N ALA A 45 -5.75 3.16 -6.71
CA ALA A 45 -5.51 3.13 -5.27
C ALA A 45 -4.04 2.95 -4.84
N LYS A 46 -3.10 2.56 -5.73
CA LYS A 46 -1.78 2.10 -5.28
C LYS A 46 -0.58 2.96 -5.72
N ILE A 47 -0.65 3.69 -6.82
CA ILE A 47 0.54 4.36 -7.39
C ILE A 47 0.37 5.88 -7.30
N ARG A 48 1.40 6.58 -6.83
CA ARG A 48 1.50 8.04 -6.70
C ARG A 48 2.78 8.50 -7.41
N PRO A 49 2.80 8.49 -8.76
CA PRO A 49 4.02 8.70 -9.54
C PRO A 49 4.64 10.07 -9.32
N LYS A 50 3.82 11.12 -9.23
CA LYS A 50 4.32 12.47 -8.98
C LYS A 50 4.85 12.63 -7.56
N PHE A 51 4.20 12.01 -6.57
CA PHE A 51 4.69 12.01 -5.19
C PHE A 51 6.01 11.25 -5.07
N SER A 52 6.12 10.06 -5.67
CA SER A 52 7.37 9.30 -5.67
C SER A 52 8.51 10.09 -6.32
N ALA A 53 8.28 10.69 -7.49
CA ALA A 53 9.26 11.53 -8.15
C ALA A 53 9.65 12.77 -7.31
N LEU A 54 8.68 13.33 -6.57
CA LEU A 54 8.96 14.42 -5.64
C LEU A 54 9.87 13.97 -4.51
N LEU A 55 9.58 12.82 -3.86
CA LEU A 55 10.41 12.28 -2.77
C LEU A 55 11.85 12.01 -3.21
N ASP A 56 12.06 11.59 -4.48
CA ASP A 56 13.38 11.35 -5.04
C ASP A 56 14.13 12.65 -5.39
N LYS A 57 13.40 13.75 -5.63
CA LYS A 57 13.94 15.06 -5.99
C LYS A 57 14.38 15.88 -4.78
N LEU A 58 13.73 15.68 -3.62
CA LEU A 58 13.99 16.47 -2.42
C LEU A 58 15.43 16.33 -1.94
N GLN A 59 16.03 17.44 -1.52
CA GLN A 59 17.40 17.54 -1.04
C GLN A 59 17.46 18.08 0.39
N SER A 60 18.61 17.90 1.04
CA SER A 60 18.84 18.41 2.39
C SER A 60 18.55 19.91 2.49
N GLY A 61 17.82 20.30 3.51
CA GLY A 61 17.35 21.66 3.75
C GLY A 61 16.03 22.01 3.06
N ASP A 62 15.47 21.13 2.20
CA ASP A 62 14.17 21.38 1.58
C ASP A 62 13.01 21.12 2.56
N THR A 63 11.85 21.65 2.24
CA THR A 63 10.62 21.45 3.02
C THR A 63 9.51 20.92 2.13
N LEU A 64 8.93 19.78 2.52
CA LEU A 64 7.71 19.23 1.92
C LEU A 64 6.49 19.71 2.72
N VAL A 65 5.53 20.31 2.04
CA VAL A 65 4.31 20.86 2.65
C VAL A 65 3.09 20.14 2.11
N VAL A 66 2.23 19.66 3.00
CA VAL A 66 0.93 19.07 2.67
C VAL A 66 -0.16 19.70 3.55
N THR A 67 -1.39 19.73 3.08
CA THR A 67 -2.49 20.33 3.86
C THR A 67 -2.94 19.46 5.02
N LYS A 68 -2.97 18.14 4.84
CA LYS A 68 -3.43 17.15 5.82
C LYS A 68 -2.59 15.89 5.74
N LEU A 69 -2.57 15.11 6.83
CA LEU A 69 -1.81 13.86 6.90
C LEU A 69 -2.28 12.83 5.85
N ASP A 70 -3.58 12.75 5.58
CA ASP A 70 -4.14 11.84 4.56
C ASP A 70 -3.75 12.22 3.12
N ARG A 71 -3.20 13.41 2.90
CA ARG A 71 -2.55 13.79 1.63
C ARG A 71 -1.12 13.28 1.55
N PHE A 72 -0.42 13.25 2.67
CA PHE A 72 0.94 12.75 2.80
C PHE A 72 1.02 11.23 2.72
N CYS A 73 0.27 10.51 3.54
CA CYS A 73 0.28 9.05 3.62
C CYS A 73 -1.15 8.48 3.65
N ARG A 74 -1.28 7.16 3.45
CA ARG A 74 -2.55 6.44 3.51
C ARG A 74 -2.74 5.70 4.83
N THR A 75 -1.64 5.26 5.42
CA THR A 75 -1.58 4.60 6.71
C THR A 75 -0.53 5.27 7.56
N ALA A 76 -0.66 5.17 8.87
CA ALA A 76 0.34 5.70 9.78
C ALA A 76 1.72 5.06 9.57
N LYS A 77 1.77 3.76 9.24
CA LYS A 77 3.00 3.05 8.90
C LYS A 77 3.71 3.65 7.68
N GLU A 78 2.97 3.86 6.58
CA GLU A 78 3.50 4.51 5.37
C GLU A 78 4.04 5.92 5.69
N GLY A 79 3.30 6.67 6.52
CA GLY A 79 3.71 7.99 6.98
C GLY A 79 5.03 7.98 7.74
N LEU A 80 5.21 7.04 8.66
CA LEU A 80 6.46 6.88 9.40
C LEU A 80 7.64 6.52 8.49
N GLU A 81 7.44 5.62 7.52
CA GLU A 81 8.47 5.25 6.54
C GLU A 81 8.93 6.46 5.72
N TYR A 82 7.99 7.32 5.28
CA TYR A 82 8.31 8.57 4.58
C TYR A 82 9.00 9.58 5.49
N ILE A 83 8.54 9.76 6.72
CA ILE A 83 9.16 10.67 7.70
C ILE A 83 10.60 10.24 7.96
N ASP A 84 10.86 8.96 8.25
CA ASP A 84 12.18 8.44 8.53
C ASP A 84 13.13 8.60 7.32
N ARG A 85 12.62 8.39 6.11
CA ARG A 85 13.37 8.58 4.87
C ARG A 85 13.78 10.05 4.70
N LEU A 86 12.81 10.96 4.79
CA LEU A 86 13.02 12.38 4.56
C LEU A 86 13.88 13.03 5.67
N GLU A 87 13.71 12.61 6.91
CA GLU A 87 14.55 13.03 8.03
C GLU A 87 16.04 12.64 7.81
N LYS A 88 16.31 11.41 7.35
CA LYS A 88 17.67 10.97 6.98
C LYS A 88 18.25 11.77 5.81
N GLN A 89 17.40 12.28 4.92
CA GLN A 89 17.80 13.17 3.82
C GLN A 89 17.98 14.63 4.27
N GLY A 90 17.64 14.97 5.52
CA GLY A 90 17.68 16.35 6.03
C GLY A 90 16.53 17.21 5.49
N VAL A 91 15.42 16.62 5.10
CA VAL A 91 14.21 17.29 4.59
C VAL A 91 13.19 17.43 5.72
N SER A 92 12.63 18.62 5.89
CA SER A 92 11.54 18.88 6.84
C SER A 92 10.18 18.63 6.22
N ILE A 93 9.22 18.15 7.01
CA ILE A 93 7.85 17.91 6.54
C ILE A 93 6.90 18.77 7.35
N HIS A 94 6.06 19.56 6.67
CA HIS A 94 5.02 20.37 7.31
C HIS A 94 3.62 19.91 6.89
N VAL A 95 2.88 19.36 7.83
CA VAL A 95 1.45 19.07 7.69
C VAL A 95 0.66 20.22 8.27
N LEU A 96 0.02 21.04 7.42
CA LEU A 96 -0.53 22.35 7.80
C LEU A 96 -1.55 22.31 8.93
N ASN A 97 -2.37 21.25 8.98
CA ASN A 97 -3.40 21.07 10.02
C ASN A 97 -2.89 20.38 11.29
N MET A 98 -1.61 20.05 11.37
CA MET A 98 -1.02 19.39 12.54
C MET A 98 0.24 20.12 13.04
N ALA A 99 1.38 19.74 12.51
CA ALA A 99 2.68 20.23 12.95
C ALA A 99 3.76 20.01 11.88
N MET A 100 4.95 20.51 12.16
CA MET A 100 6.16 20.18 11.42
C MET A 100 6.78 18.91 12.01
N PHE A 101 7.11 17.95 11.16
CA PHE A 101 7.89 16.78 11.52
C PHE A 101 9.35 17.09 11.26
N ASP A 102 10.03 17.50 12.30
CA ASP A 102 11.44 17.88 12.34
C ASP A 102 12.08 17.39 13.65
N ASN A 103 13.32 17.77 13.89
CA ASN A 103 14.04 17.39 15.11
C ASN A 103 13.66 18.19 16.37
N SER A 104 12.67 19.09 16.29
CA SER A 104 12.16 19.82 17.44
C SER A 104 11.44 18.91 18.44
N PRO A 105 11.29 19.31 19.70
CA PRO A 105 10.52 18.55 20.69
C PRO A 105 9.10 18.26 20.22
N THR A 106 8.44 19.22 19.56
CA THR A 106 7.08 19.06 19.01
C THR A 106 7.05 18.06 17.84
N GLY A 107 8.03 18.13 16.92
CA GLY A 107 8.14 17.20 15.81
C GLY A 107 8.34 15.77 16.29
N LYS A 108 9.21 15.57 17.30
CA LYS A 108 9.42 14.25 17.94
C LYS A 108 8.15 13.71 18.61
N LEU A 109 7.41 14.58 19.32
CA LEU A 109 6.13 14.20 19.92
C LEU A 109 5.12 13.75 18.86
N MET A 110 5.00 14.50 17.75
CA MET A 110 4.09 14.16 16.65
C MET A 110 4.46 12.82 15.99
N LYS A 111 5.74 12.53 15.83
CA LYS A 111 6.23 11.25 15.33
C LYS A 111 5.86 10.10 16.30
N THR A 112 5.99 10.30 17.60
CA THR A 112 5.62 9.33 18.62
C THR A 112 4.12 9.04 18.60
N ILE A 113 3.28 10.07 18.47
CA ILE A 113 1.83 9.92 18.33
C ILE A 113 1.47 9.11 17.07
N LEU A 114 2.12 9.42 15.95
CA LEU A 114 1.88 8.69 14.70
C LEU A 114 2.31 7.22 14.80
N LEU A 115 3.39 6.92 15.52
CA LEU A 115 3.85 5.56 15.78
C LEU A 115 2.82 4.78 16.62
N ALA A 116 2.36 5.37 17.72
CA ALA A 116 1.34 4.76 18.58
C ALA A 116 0.03 4.50 17.79
N PHE A 117 -0.34 5.42 16.89
CA PHE A 117 -1.51 5.23 16.03
C PHE A 117 -1.31 4.09 15.01
N ALA A 118 -0.11 3.92 14.46
CA ALA A 118 0.20 2.81 13.56
C ALA A 118 0.13 1.44 14.25
N GLU A 119 0.58 1.36 15.49
CA GLU A 119 0.46 0.16 16.33
C GLU A 119 -1.01 -0.15 16.62
N PHE A 120 -1.78 0.85 17.03
CA PHE A 120 -3.21 0.71 17.27
C PHE A 120 -3.97 0.22 16.02
N GLU A 121 -3.72 0.81 14.84
CA GLU A 121 -4.34 0.34 13.58
C GLU A 121 -4.03 -1.13 13.31
N ARG A 122 -2.78 -1.55 13.55
CA ARG A 122 -2.37 -2.95 13.38
C ARG A 122 -3.13 -3.88 14.32
N ASP A 123 -3.22 -3.53 15.59
CA ASP A 123 -3.88 -4.34 16.61
C ASP A 123 -5.38 -4.46 16.32
N MET A 124 -6.03 -3.37 15.91
CA MET A 124 -7.43 -3.37 15.47
C MET A 124 -7.68 -4.27 14.25
N ILE A 125 -6.74 -4.34 13.30
CA ILE A 125 -6.84 -5.24 12.14
C ILE A 125 -6.70 -6.70 12.60
N LEU A 126 -5.76 -6.99 13.50
CA LEU A 126 -5.55 -8.34 14.04
C LEU A 126 -6.78 -8.82 14.81
N GLU A 127 -7.33 -7.99 15.69
CA GLU A 127 -8.53 -8.28 16.46
C GLU A 127 -9.72 -8.58 15.54
N ARG A 128 -10.00 -7.71 14.56
CA ARG A 128 -11.08 -7.89 13.59
C ARG A 128 -10.90 -9.18 12.77
N THR A 129 -9.65 -9.45 12.35
CA THR A 129 -9.34 -10.66 11.57
C THR A 129 -9.51 -11.92 12.41
N SER A 130 -9.09 -11.89 13.68
CA SER A 130 -9.27 -12.99 14.62
C SER A 130 -10.75 -13.28 14.87
N ALA A 131 -11.53 -12.25 15.20
CA ALA A 131 -12.98 -12.37 15.39
C ALA A 131 -13.69 -12.92 14.14
N GLY A 132 -13.31 -12.42 12.96
CA GLY A 132 -13.83 -12.92 11.68
C GLY A 132 -13.49 -14.40 11.43
N LYS A 133 -12.28 -14.84 11.81
CA LYS A 133 -11.89 -16.26 11.73
C LYS A 133 -12.68 -17.14 12.68
N GLU A 134 -12.91 -16.71 13.91
CA GLU A 134 -13.71 -17.48 14.88
C GLU A 134 -15.15 -17.66 14.38
N ILE A 135 -15.77 -16.63 13.82
CA ILE A 135 -17.10 -16.74 13.20
C ILE A 135 -17.08 -17.69 12.00
N ALA A 136 -16.03 -17.59 11.16
CA ALA A 136 -15.90 -18.46 9.99
C ALA A 136 -15.72 -19.93 10.37
N LYS A 137 -14.97 -20.26 11.42
CA LYS A 137 -14.77 -21.61 11.95
C LYS A 137 -16.08 -22.29 12.42
N GLN A 138 -17.10 -21.53 12.77
CA GLN A 138 -18.41 -22.07 13.15
C GLN A 138 -19.23 -22.57 11.95
N ARG A 139 -18.81 -22.27 10.72
CA ARG A 139 -19.50 -22.73 9.52
C ARG A 139 -19.11 -24.18 9.18
N PRO A 140 -20.09 -25.05 8.85
CA PRO A 140 -19.83 -26.48 8.56
C PRO A 140 -18.87 -26.71 7.36
N ASP A 141 -18.81 -25.77 6.43
CA ASP A 141 -18.00 -25.80 5.21
C ASP A 141 -16.65 -25.11 5.35
N TYR A 142 -16.32 -24.59 6.55
CA TYR A 142 -15.07 -23.88 6.76
C TYR A 142 -13.85 -24.79 6.63
N LYS A 143 -12.92 -24.38 5.78
CA LYS A 143 -11.59 -25.01 5.65
C LYS A 143 -10.52 -23.94 5.73
N GLU A 144 -9.59 -24.13 6.64
CA GLU A 144 -8.45 -23.20 6.79
C GLU A 144 -7.39 -23.49 5.73
N GLY A 145 -6.80 -22.40 5.19
CA GLY A 145 -5.72 -22.46 4.23
C GLY A 145 -6.16 -22.36 2.77
N ARG A 146 -5.21 -22.59 1.87
CA ARG A 146 -5.48 -22.55 0.42
C ARG A 146 -6.30 -23.77 0.02
N PRO A 147 -7.41 -23.59 -0.73
CA PRO A 147 -8.16 -24.73 -1.28
C PRO A 147 -7.25 -25.68 -2.06
N ARG A 148 -7.42 -26.97 -1.84
CA ARG A 148 -6.70 -27.97 -2.63
C ARG A 148 -7.17 -27.92 -4.07
N ILE A 149 -6.23 -28.00 -5.00
CA ILE A 149 -6.56 -28.15 -6.41
C ILE A 149 -7.26 -29.50 -6.55
N SER A 150 -8.49 -29.49 -7.07
CA SER A 150 -9.26 -30.69 -7.36
C SER A 150 -9.21 -30.92 -8.87
N VAL A 151 -8.52 -31.97 -9.28
CA VAL A 151 -8.56 -32.49 -10.64
C VAL A 151 -9.19 -33.87 -10.54
N PRO A 152 -10.20 -34.21 -11.36
CA PRO A 152 -10.74 -35.57 -11.40
C PRO A 152 -9.63 -36.58 -11.65
N ASP A 153 -9.64 -37.67 -10.90
CA ASP A 153 -8.61 -38.73 -11.04
C ASP A 153 -8.55 -39.29 -12.46
N SER A 154 -9.72 -39.44 -13.10
CA SER A 154 -9.83 -39.86 -14.52
C SER A 154 -9.07 -38.94 -15.48
N ASP A 155 -9.05 -37.63 -15.21
CA ASP A 155 -8.37 -36.68 -16.08
C ASP A 155 -6.86 -36.69 -15.82
N PHE A 156 -6.45 -36.84 -14.57
CA PHE A 156 -5.05 -37.05 -14.24
C PHE A 156 -4.50 -38.33 -14.89
N GLN A 157 -5.21 -39.47 -14.79
CA GLN A 157 -4.80 -40.75 -15.38
C GLN A 157 -4.71 -40.69 -16.91
N LYS A 158 -5.65 -40.02 -17.58
CA LYS A 158 -5.58 -39.81 -19.05
C LYS A 158 -4.33 -39.04 -19.47
N ILE A 159 -4.01 -37.97 -18.75
CA ILE A 159 -2.84 -37.14 -19.06
C ILE A 159 -1.54 -37.88 -18.70
N LEU A 160 -1.53 -38.61 -17.60
CA LEU A 160 -0.42 -39.47 -17.21
C LEU A 160 -0.13 -40.57 -18.24
N GLN A 161 -1.19 -41.20 -18.78
CA GLN A 161 -1.03 -42.21 -19.83
C GLN A 161 -0.41 -41.63 -21.11
N LYS A 162 -0.91 -40.45 -21.54
CA LYS A 162 -0.33 -39.73 -22.70
C LYS A 162 1.15 -39.40 -22.49
N GLN A 163 1.54 -39.08 -21.26
CA GLN A 163 2.94 -38.80 -20.93
C GLN A 163 3.77 -40.10 -20.98
N LYS A 164 3.26 -41.22 -20.45
CA LYS A 164 3.93 -42.53 -20.53
C LYS A 164 4.11 -43.01 -21.97
N ASP A 165 3.13 -42.74 -22.83
CA ASP A 165 3.15 -43.08 -24.27
C ASP A 165 4.07 -42.10 -25.08
N GLY A 166 4.71 -41.15 -24.44
CA GLY A 166 5.61 -40.17 -25.08
C GLY A 166 4.92 -39.11 -25.92
N LEU A 167 3.58 -39.00 -25.85
CA LEU A 167 2.79 -38.04 -26.63
C LEU A 167 2.87 -36.62 -26.09
N ILE A 168 3.14 -36.49 -24.80
CA ILE A 168 3.31 -35.18 -24.13
C ILE A 168 4.44 -35.25 -23.11
N THR A 169 5.03 -34.10 -22.80
CA THR A 169 6.01 -33.93 -21.73
C THR A 169 5.31 -33.75 -20.39
N VAL A 170 6.02 -33.96 -19.27
CA VAL A 170 5.54 -33.66 -17.92
C VAL A 170 5.15 -32.17 -17.81
N SER A 171 5.92 -31.28 -18.45
CA SER A 171 5.64 -29.82 -18.44
C SER A 171 4.33 -29.46 -19.13
N GLU A 172 3.99 -30.13 -20.21
CA GLU A 172 2.70 -29.95 -20.90
C GLU A 172 1.55 -30.54 -20.08
N GLY A 173 1.70 -31.74 -19.50
CA GLY A 173 0.70 -32.34 -18.62
C GLY A 173 0.38 -31.44 -17.41
N ILE A 174 1.38 -30.86 -16.77
CA ILE A 174 1.24 -29.90 -15.68
C ILE A 174 0.43 -28.66 -16.11
N LYS A 175 0.70 -28.12 -17.31
CA LYS A 175 -0.05 -26.97 -17.84
C LYS A 175 -1.51 -27.31 -18.11
N VAL A 176 -1.77 -28.46 -18.71
CA VAL A 176 -3.14 -28.93 -19.01
C VAL A 176 -3.97 -29.10 -17.75
N LEU A 177 -3.38 -29.65 -16.69
CA LEU A 177 -4.08 -29.92 -15.42
C LEU A 177 -4.08 -28.71 -14.45
N GLY A 178 -3.33 -27.65 -14.75
CA GLY A 178 -3.21 -26.46 -13.88
C GLY A 178 -2.56 -26.76 -12.52
N ILE A 179 -1.71 -27.79 -12.43
CA ILE A 179 -1.08 -28.23 -11.18
C ILE A 179 0.41 -27.87 -11.14
N SER A 180 1.02 -27.95 -9.96
CA SER A 180 2.48 -27.78 -9.82
C SER A 180 3.23 -29.07 -10.15
N ARG A 181 4.53 -28.95 -10.50
CA ARG A 181 5.41 -30.10 -10.73
C ARG A 181 5.48 -31.02 -9.50
N ARG A 182 5.50 -30.43 -8.30
CA ARG A 182 5.47 -31.17 -7.04
C ARG A 182 4.16 -31.97 -6.88
N THR A 183 3.02 -31.37 -7.23
CA THR A 183 1.71 -32.02 -7.19
C THR A 183 1.65 -33.20 -8.18
N TRP A 184 2.19 -33.02 -9.38
CA TRP A 184 2.29 -34.09 -10.39
C TRP A 184 2.96 -35.33 -9.82
N TYR A 185 4.17 -35.19 -9.27
CA TYR A 185 4.91 -36.35 -8.73
C TYR A 185 4.29 -36.92 -7.44
N ASN A 186 3.67 -36.09 -6.60
CA ASN A 186 2.97 -36.60 -5.42
C ASN A 186 1.73 -37.42 -5.74
N TRP A 187 1.11 -37.22 -6.90
CA TRP A 187 -0.07 -37.98 -7.33
C TRP A 187 0.29 -39.26 -8.16
N GLN A 188 1.54 -39.36 -8.57
CA GLN A 188 2.05 -40.58 -9.20
C GLN A 188 2.36 -41.73 -8.21
N ASN A 189 2.65 -41.36 -6.97
CA ASN A 189 2.93 -42.28 -5.87
C ASN A 189 1.66 -42.53 -5.06
#